data_d5c5c5eb83c86a2e05d4a2985e67759b
#
_entry.id   d5c5c5eb83c86a2e05d4a2985e67759b
#
_cell.length_a   1.000
_cell.length_b   1.000
_cell.length_c   1.000
_cell.angle_alpha   90.00
_cell.angle_beta   90.00
_cell.angle_gamma   90.00
#
_symmetry.space_group_name_H-M   'P 1'
#
loop_
_entity.id
_entity.type
_entity.pdbx_description
1 polymer ?
#
loop_
_entity_poly.entity_id
_entity_poly.type
_entity_poly.pdbx_seq_one_letter_code
_entity_poly.pdbx_strand_id
1 'polypeptide(L)'
;MLYIDSIKQGVTTVFDHHASYGEIPGTLHTIAEESKRLGLRSCLCYEVSDRDGEEKCLQAIKENADFISECEQRKDPMLAAIFGGHALFTISDKTFDRMVEANNGRTGYHIHVSEGMNDVYDSLQNYGRRPVQRLQDHGILGPKTILGHCIHVNTAEMEIIKETGTMVVNNPESNMGNAIGICPVLQLYKRGILLGMGTDAYTNDMLESLKVALCSQRSQNCLPNVGWCEVTDMLFKNNAKIGEKYFPDTLGVLKPGAAADIIVMDYKPFTPFSDENIDGHMIFGMTGRQCQTTIAAGKTLMLDRQLVGIDEEAENAHILEAAKKLWGELNHRTY
;
A
#
# COMPACT_ATOMS: atom_id res chain seq x y z
N MET A 1 -3.89 -15.73 -3.79
CA MET A 1 -4.08 -15.86 -2.33
C MET A 1 -4.24 -14.53 -1.63
N LEU A 2 -3.31 -13.57 -1.74
CA LEU A 2 -3.40 -12.29 -1.04
C LEU A 2 -4.74 -11.56 -1.27
N TYR A 3 -5.23 -11.49 -2.49
CA TYR A 3 -6.52 -10.87 -2.80
C TYR A 3 -7.71 -11.60 -2.18
N ILE A 4 -7.68 -12.93 -2.11
CA ILE A 4 -8.71 -13.72 -1.42
C ILE A 4 -8.71 -13.39 0.08
N ASP A 5 -7.53 -13.36 0.70
CA ASP A 5 -7.41 -12.98 2.10
C ASP A 5 -7.85 -11.53 2.33
N SER A 6 -7.47 -10.61 1.43
CA SER A 6 -7.94 -9.21 1.46
C SER A 6 -9.46 -9.11 1.46
N ILE A 7 -10.15 -9.85 0.58
CA ILE A 7 -11.62 -9.91 0.56
C ILE A 7 -12.17 -10.42 1.91
N LYS A 8 -11.54 -11.45 2.48
CA LYS A 8 -11.96 -12.06 3.75
C LYS A 8 -11.72 -11.16 4.95
N GLN A 9 -10.82 -10.18 4.83
CA GLN A 9 -10.54 -9.16 5.85
C GLN A 9 -11.30 -7.84 5.61
N GLY A 10 -12.16 -7.77 4.57
CA GLY A 10 -12.97 -6.59 4.29
C GLY A 10 -12.25 -5.49 3.48
N VAL A 11 -11.18 -5.83 2.79
CA VAL A 11 -10.50 -4.91 1.89
C VAL A 11 -11.22 -4.86 0.55
N THR A 12 -11.49 -3.67 0.04
CA THR A 12 -12.20 -3.44 -1.24
C THR A 12 -11.30 -2.83 -2.32
N THR A 13 -10.17 -2.25 -1.92
CA THR A 13 -9.19 -1.62 -2.81
C THR A 13 -7.77 -1.93 -2.35
N VAL A 14 -6.91 -2.34 -3.29
CA VAL A 14 -5.50 -2.67 -3.04
C VAL A 14 -4.60 -1.76 -3.87
N PHE A 15 -3.56 -1.20 -3.25
CA PHE A 15 -2.41 -0.62 -3.92
C PHE A 15 -1.27 -1.63 -3.78
N ASP A 16 -0.97 -2.35 -4.85
CA ASP A 16 -0.03 -3.47 -4.86
C ASP A 16 1.33 -3.04 -5.40
N HIS A 17 2.35 -3.19 -4.57
CA HIS A 17 3.75 -2.94 -4.92
C HIS A 17 4.43 -4.29 -5.19
N HIS A 18 4.40 -4.73 -6.45
CA HIS A 18 4.80 -6.08 -6.84
C HIS A 18 6.29 -6.21 -7.15
N ALA A 19 6.88 -7.30 -6.69
CA ALA A 19 8.24 -7.72 -7.03
C ALA A 19 8.31 -9.22 -7.35
N SER A 20 8.93 -9.58 -8.49
CA SER A 20 9.14 -10.97 -8.91
C SER A 20 10.38 -11.07 -9.79
N TYR A 21 11.56 -11.08 -9.18
CA TYR A 21 12.85 -11.01 -9.89
C TYR A 21 13.14 -12.20 -10.82
N GLY A 22 12.43 -13.31 -10.65
CA GLY A 22 12.51 -14.49 -11.51
C GLY A 22 11.79 -14.33 -12.84
N GLU A 23 10.73 -13.50 -12.88
CA GLU A 23 9.92 -13.25 -14.07
C GLU A 23 9.28 -11.87 -13.96
N ILE A 24 9.67 -10.93 -14.84
CA ILE A 24 9.25 -9.54 -14.77
C ILE A 24 8.16 -9.23 -15.82
N PRO A 25 8.39 -9.47 -17.14
CA PRO A 25 7.44 -9.07 -18.16
C PRO A 25 6.07 -9.75 -18.04
N GLY A 26 4.99 -8.96 -18.02
CA GLY A 26 3.61 -9.43 -18.02
C GLY A 26 3.07 -9.83 -16.65
N THR A 27 3.83 -9.64 -15.58
CA THR A 27 3.37 -9.98 -14.21
C THR A 27 2.25 -9.06 -13.72
N LEU A 28 2.33 -7.75 -14.00
CA LEU A 28 1.28 -6.80 -13.65
C LEU A 28 -0.03 -7.09 -14.40
N HIS A 29 0.07 -7.47 -15.68
CA HIS A 29 -1.09 -7.93 -16.45
C HIS A 29 -1.75 -9.15 -15.78
N THR A 30 -0.96 -10.16 -15.40
CA THR A 30 -1.45 -11.38 -14.73
C THR A 30 -2.16 -11.05 -13.42
N ILE A 31 -1.57 -10.15 -12.59
CA ILE A 31 -2.19 -9.70 -11.34
C ILE A 31 -3.49 -8.92 -11.62
N ALA A 32 -3.50 -8.07 -12.64
CA ALA A 32 -4.68 -7.31 -13.02
C ALA A 32 -5.86 -8.21 -13.45
N GLU A 33 -5.60 -9.24 -14.25
CA GLU A 33 -6.64 -10.21 -14.66
C GLU A 33 -7.18 -10.97 -13.43
N GLU A 34 -6.31 -11.36 -12.51
CA GLU A 34 -6.72 -12.03 -11.29
C GLU A 34 -7.51 -11.09 -10.36
N SER A 35 -7.07 -9.85 -10.20
CA SER A 35 -7.82 -8.83 -9.45
C SER A 35 -9.22 -8.62 -10.03
N LYS A 36 -9.33 -8.54 -11.36
CA LYS A 36 -10.60 -8.43 -12.08
C LYS A 36 -11.50 -9.66 -11.87
N ARG A 37 -10.93 -10.86 -11.95
CA ARG A 37 -11.65 -12.12 -11.70
C ARG A 37 -12.27 -12.13 -10.30
N LEU A 38 -11.50 -11.71 -9.31
CA LEU A 38 -11.91 -11.63 -7.91
C LEU A 38 -12.84 -10.44 -7.63
N GLY A 39 -12.75 -9.38 -8.43
CA GLY A 39 -13.62 -8.20 -8.34
C GLY A 39 -13.12 -7.12 -7.39
N LEU A 40 -11.82 -7.13 -7.04
CA LEU A 40 -11.20 -6.07 -6.24
C LEU A 40 -10.79 -4.89 -7.11
N ARG A 41 -10.88 -3.69 -6.56
CA ARG A 41 -10.26 -2.49 -7.14
C ARG A 41 -8.76 -2.52 -6.86
N SER A 42 -7.93 -2.32 -7.89
CA SER A 42 -6.47 -2.43 -7.74
C SER A 42 -5.71 -1.34 -8.48
N CYS A 43 -4.72 -0.77 -7.80
CA CYS A 43 -3.69 0.08 -8.38
C CYS A 43 -2.35 -0.64 -8.26
N LEU A 44 -1.73 -0.99 -9.40
CA LEU A 44 -0.58 -1.87 -9.44
C LEU A 44 0.68 -1.14 -9.90
N CYS A 45 1.83 -1.58 -9.39
CA CYS A 45 3.14 -1.20 -9.89
C CYS A 45 4.14 -2.34 -9.75
N TYR A 46 5.20 -2.28 -10.57
CA TYR A 46 6.34 -3.18 -10.46
C TYR A 46 7.53 -2.48 -9.79
N GLU A 47 8.18 -3.15 -8.87
CA GLU A 47 9.34 -2.66 -8.11
C GLU A 47 10.59 -2.54 -8.98
N VAL A 48 10.96 -1.32 -9.40
CA VAL A 48 12.23 -1.06 -10.09
C VAL A 48 13.38 -1.05 -9.09
N SER A 49 14.47 -1.76 -9.42
CA SER A 49 15.67 -1.85 -8.59
C SER A 49 16.90 -2.15 -9.45
N ASP A 50 18.06 -1.66 -9.04
CA ASP A 50 19.36 -1.96 -9.70
C ASP A 50 20.02 -3.24 -9.14
N ARG A 51 19.45 -3.86 -8.09
CA ARG A 51 20.06 -5.00 -7.36
C ARG A 51 20.32 -6.22 -8.23
N ASP A 52 19.46 -6.49 -9.20
CA ASP A 52 19.52 -7.67 -10.07
C ASP A 52 20.17 -7.40 -11.43
N GLY A 53 20.83 -6.25 -11.58
CA GLY A 53 21.55 -5.83 -12.77
C GLY A 53 20.70 -5.02 -13.75
N GLU A 54 21.40 -4.38 -14.71
CA GLU A 54 20.81 -3.40 -15.63
C GLU A 54 19.70 -3.98 -16.51
N GLU A 55 19.82 -5.24 -16.95
CA GLU A 55 18.81 -5.87 -17.79
C GLU A 55 17.46 -5.99 -17.08
N LYS A 56 17.45 -6.51 -15.84
CA LYS A 56 16.22 -6.66 -15.03
C LYS A 56 15.67 -5.29 -14.63
N CYS A 57 16.53 -4.33 -14.32
CA CYS A 57 16.10 -2.97 -14.04
C CYS A 57 15.34 -2.36 -15.25
N LEU A 58 15.85 -2.52 -16.47
CA LEU A 58 15.19 -2.05 -17.69
C LEU A 58 13.88 -2.80 -17.96
N GLN A 59 13.82 -4.12 -17.70
CA GLN A 59 12.59 -4.88 -17.80
C GLN A 59 11.54 -4.37 -16.82
N ALA A 60 11.91 -4.06 -15.58
CA ALA A 60 11.02 -3.53 -14.55
C ALA A 60 10.48 -2.13 -14.90
N ILE A 61 11.34 -1.25 -15.44
CA ILE A 61 10.93 0.07 -15.97
C ILE A 61 9.91 -0.12 -17.10
N LYS A 62 10.20 -1.03 -18.04
CA LYS A 62 9.32 -1.32 -19.16
C LYS A 62 7.99 -1.90 -18.72
N GLU A 63 7.98 -2.82 -17.74
CA GLU A 63 6.76 -3.43 -17.18
C GLU A 63 5.82 -2.36 -16.61
N ASN A 64 6.33 -1.39 -15.84
CA ASN A 64 5.52 -0.26 -15.38
C ASN A 64 4.97 0.56 -16.56
N ALA A 65 5.81 0.93 -17.53
CA ALA A 65 5.40 1.76 -18.65
C ALA A 65 4.34 1.09 -19.55
N ASP A 66 4.51 -0.21 -19.80
CA ASP A 66 3.57 -1.03 -20.58
C ASP A 66 2.22 -1.15 -19.83
N PHE A 67 2.26 -1.41 -18.53
CA PHE A 67 1.05 -1.54 -17.72
C PHE A 67 0.29 -0.22 -17.57
N ILE A 68 0.98 0.91 -17.43
CA ILE A 68 0.35 2.23 -17.48
C ILE A 68 -0.38 2.42 -18.81
N SER A 69 0.26 2.06 -19.94
CA SER A 69 -0.35 2.14 -21.27
C SER A 69 -1.56 1.21 -21.40
N GLU A 70 -1.51 0.03 -20.81
CA GLU A 70 -2.63 -0.91 -20.75
C GLU A 70 -3.82 -0.32 -19.98
N CYS A 71 -3.60 0.27 -18.80
CA CYS A 71 -4.66 0.92 -18.02
C CYS A 71 -5.31 2.09 -18.78
N GLU A 72 -4.50 2.92 -19.46
CA GLU A 72 -4.99 4.02 -20.29
C GLU A 72 -5.88 3.56 -21.46
N GLN A 73 -5.58 2.39 -22.04
CA GLN A 73 -6.36 1.79 -23.12
C GLN A 73 -7.64 1.11 -22.62
N ARG A 74 -7.54 0.35 -21.53
CA ARG A 74 -8.66 -0.41 -20.96
C ARG A 74 -9.75 0.51 -20.40
N LYS A 75 -9.35 1.61 -19.76
CA LYS A 75 -10.27 2.56 -19.07
C LYS A 75 -11.21 1.85 -18.09
N ASP A 76 -10.69 0.80 -17.44
CA ASP A 76 -11.42 0.04 -16.43
C ASP A 76 -11.46 0.86 -15.13
N PRO A 77 -12.63 1.25 -14.60
CA PRO A 77 -12.72 2.04 -13.37
C PRO A 77 -12.24 1.30 -12.13
N MET A 78 -12.02 0.00 -12.22
CA MET A 78 -11.51 -0.85 -11.12
C MET A 78 -10.01 -1.09 -11.20
N LEU A 79 -9.32 -0.59 -12.25
CA LEU A 79 -7.90 -0.84 -12.47
C LEU A 79 -7.15 0.46 -12.71
N ALA A 80 -6.07 0.67 -11.98
CA ALA A 80 -5.18 1.81 -12.13
C ALA A 80 -3.72 1.37 -12.09
N ALA A 81 -2.82 2.25 -12.55
CA ALA A 81 -1.38 2.06 -12.50
C ALA A 81 -0.71 3.22 -11.76
N ILE A 82 0.33 2.89 -11.01
CA ILE A 82 1.30 3.82 -10.44
C ILE A 82 2.69 3.33 -10.82
N PHE A 83 3.72 4.18 -10.88
CA PHE A 83 5.07 3.76 -11.25
C PHE A 83 5.85 3.29 -10.01
N GLY A 84 6.28 2.03 -9.95
CA GLY A 84 6.95 1.46 -8.78
C GLY A 84 8.46 1.66 -8.77
N GLY A 85 9.01 1.94 -7.60
CA GLY A 85 10.44 1.89 -7.33
C GLY A 85 10.68 1.32 -5.94
N HIS A 86 11.75 0.52 -5.74
CA HIS A 86 12.00 -0.11 -4.44
C HIS A 86 12.34 0.93 -3.37
N ALA A 87 13.60 1.14 -3.07
CA ALA A 87 14.09 2.08 -2.05
C ALA A 87 15.33 2.79 -2.58
N LEU A 88 15.63 3.98 -2.06
CA LEU A 88 16.64 4.85 -2.65
C LEU A 88 18.05 4.26 -2.65
N PHE A 89 18.40 3.44 -1.66
CA PHE A 89 19.70 2.74 -1.61
C PHE A 89 19.85 1.62 -2.65
N THR A 90 18.78 1.29 -3.38
CA THR A 90 18.78 0.27 -4.44
C THR A 90 18.53 0.85 -5.83
N ILE A 91 18.40 2.16 -5.96
CA ILE A 91 18.10 2.85 -7.22
C ILE A 91 19.11 3.97 -7.41
N SER A 92 19.88 3.91 -8.49
CA SER A 92 20.81 4.97 -8.87
C SER A 92 20.10 6.20 -9.46
N ASP A 93 20.76 7.36 -9.45
CA ASP A 93 20.23 8.57 -10.09
C ASP A 93 19.94 8.35 -11.58
N LYS A 94 20.82 7.61 -12.28
CA LYS A 94 20.61 7.21 -13.68
C LYS A 94 19.31 6.41 -13.86
N THR A 95 18.96 5.56 -12.90
CA THR A 95 17.73 4.77 -12.95
C THR A 95 16.52 5.63 -12.62
N PHE A 96 16.61 6.58 -11.70
CA PHE A 96 15.55 7.56 -11.48
C PHE A 96 15.26 8.38 -12.74
N ASP A 97 16.29 8.88 -13.45
CA ASP A 97 16.10 9.61 -14.71
C ASP A 97 15.37 8.75 -15.74
N ARG A 98 15.75 7.47 -15.89
CA ARG A 98 15.08 6.52 -16.79
C ARG A 98 13.62 6.25 -16.40
N MET A 99 13.33 6.14 -15.09
CA MET A 99 11.95 5.99 -14.59
C MET A 99 11.12 7.23 -14.93
N VAL A 100 11.68 8.42 -14.74
CA VAL A 100 11.00 9.69 -15.06
C VAL A 100 10.74 9.82 -16.56
N GLU A 101 11.72 9.48 -17.40
CA GLU A 101 11.56 9.46 -18.85
C GLU A 101 10.47 8.46 -19.29
N ALA A 102 10.49 7.23 -18.77
CA ALA A 102 9.53 6.19 -19.11
C ALA A 102 8.10 6.51 -18.62
N ASN A 103 7.96 7.12 -17.43
CA ASN A 103 6.68 7.57 -16.90
C ASN A 103 6.12 8.76 -17.68
N ASN A 104 6.97 9.67 -18.11
CA ASN A 104 6.61 10.88 -18.88
C ASN A 104 5.42 11.67 -18.26
N GLY A 105 5.37 11.73 -16.94
CA GLY A 105 4.33 12.45 -16.18
C GLY A 105 2.91 11.84 -16.23
N ARG A 106 2.77 10.60 -16.74
CA ARG A 106 1.45 9.93 -16.86
C ARG A 106 0.80 9.60 -15.52
N THR A 107 1.61 9.20 -14.53
CA THR A 107 1.13 8.85 -13.19
C THR A 107 2.13 9.27 -12.11
N GLY A 108 1.79 9.06 -10.84
CA GLY A 108 2.71 9.24 -9.71
C GLY A 108 3.63 8.03 -9.51
N TYR A 109 4.38 8.05 -8.41
CA TYR A 109 5.32 6.99 -8.06
C TYR A 109 4.93 6.35 -6.72
N HIS A 110 5.28 5.08 -6.54
CA HIS A 110 5.20 4.38 -5.27
C HIS A 110 6.59 3.85 -4.90
N ILE A 111 7.20 4.41 -3.87
CA ILE A 111 8.59 4.17 -3.49
C ILE A 111 8.70 4.07 -1.97
N HIS A 112 9.53 3.14 -1.47
CA HIS A 112 9.89 3.06 -0.05
C HIS A 112 10.94 4.13 0.26
N VAL A 113 10.71 4.94 1.29
CA VAL A 113 11.55 6.12 1.58
C VAL A 113 11.89 6.20 3.05
N SER A 114 13.18 6.29 3.34
CA SER A 114 13.68 6.44 4.72
C SER A 114 13.06 5.42 5.68
N GLU A 115 12.89 4.19 5.19
CA GLU A 115 12.37 3.06 5.96
C GLU A 115 13.37 2.66 7.03
N GLY A 116 14.63 2.40 6.64
CA GLY A 116 15.74 2.17 7.55
C GLY A 116 16.81 3.27 7.44
N MET A 117 17.68 3.38 8.45
CA MET A 117 18.79 4.34 8.42
C MET A 117 19.79 4.08 7.31
N ASN A 118 19.88 2.84 6.80
CA ASN A 118 20.70 2.50 5.63
C ASN A 118 20.31 3.34 4.40
N ASP A 119 19.02 3.56 4.17
CA ASP A 119 18.52 4.40 3.08
C ASP A 119 19.00 5.85 3.19
N VAL A 120 18.99 6.38 4.43
CA VAL A 120 19.47 7.73 4.72
C VAL A 120 20.99 7.84 4.56
N TYR A 121 21.74 6.87 5.08
CA TYR A 121 23.21 6.89 5.02
C TYR A 121 23.72 6.70 3.59
N ASP A 122 23.14 5.76 2.84
CA ASP A 122 23.48 5.56 1.44
C ASP A 122 23.25 6.83 0.61
N SER A 123 22.07 7.44 0.76
CA SER A 123 21.69 8.66 0.04
C SER A 123 22.64 9.83 0.36
N LEU A 124 23.02 10.01 1.62
CA LEU A 124 23.98 11.04 2.02
C LEU A 124 25.39 10.75 1.51
N GLN A 125 25.86 9.51 1.66
CA GLN A 125 27.23 9.11 1.32
C GLN A 125 27.48 9.15 -0.19
N ASN A 126 26.55 8.63 -0.99
CA ASN A 126 26.75 8.45 -2.42
C ASN A 126 26.26 9.64 -3.26
N TYR A 127 25.29 10.41 -2.74
CA TYR A 127 24.61 11.48 -3.51
C TYR A 127 24.65 12.84 -2.81
N GLY A 128 25.08 12.92 -1.55
CA GLY A 128 25.16 14.19 -0.79
C GLY A 128 23.79 14.83 -0.51
N ARG A 129 22.71 14.04 -0.62
CA ARG A 129 21.33 14.45 -0.41
C ARG A 129 20.64 13.49 0.54
N ARG A 130 19.64 13.98 1.28
CA ARG A 130 18.73 13.07 2.01
C ARG A 130 17.70 12.47 1.05
N PRO A 131 17.07 11.33 1.40
CA PRO A 131 16.17 10.60 0.51
C PRO A 131 15.11 11.45 -0.18
N VAL A 132 14.32 12.23 0.56
CA VAL A 132 13.24 13.05 -0.02
C VAL A 132 13.78 14.18 -0.89
N GLN A 133 14.92 14.78 -0.54
CA GLN A 133 15.58 15.80 -1.36
C GLN A 133 16.04 15.21 -2.69
N ARG A 134 16.60 13.99 -2.68
CA ARG A 134 17.02 13.29 -3.88
C ARG A 134 15.85 13.01 -4.83
N LEU A 135 14.70 12.57 -4.28
CA LEU A 135 13.46 12.41 -5.07
C LEU A 135 12.95 13.73 -5.66
N GLN A 136 13.07 14.82 -4.91
CA GLN A 136 12.70 16.16 -5.38
C GLN A 136 13.58 16.59 -6.57
N ASP A 137 14.89 16.38 -6.47
CA ASP A 137 15.85 16.75 -7.52
C ASP A 137 15.56 16.01 -8.85
N HIS A 138 15.04 14.77 -8.79
CA HIS A 138 14.61 13.99 -9.96
C HIS A 138 13.17 14.23 -10.41
N GLY A 139 12.40 15.11 -9.74
CA GLY A 139 11.02 15.41 -10.13
C GLY A 139 10.02 14.26 -9.89
N ILE A 140 10.32 13.37 -8.94
CA ILE A 140 9.50 12.20 -8.60
C ILE A 140 8.34 12.58 -7.67
N LEU A 141 8.53 13.60 -6.82
CA LEU A 141 7.52 14.04 -5.86
C LEU A 141 6.33 14.74 -6.54
N GLY A 142 5.16 14.60 -5.96
CA GLY A 142 3.95 15.24 -6.45
C GLY A 142 2.66 14.66 -5.87
N PRO A 143 1.50 15.25 -6.21
CA PRO A 143 0.21 14.93 -5.55
C PRO A 143 -0.36 13.54 -5.87
N LYS A 144 0.28 12.78 -6.76
CA LYS A 144 -0.01 11.38 -7.06
C LYS A 144 1.08 10.42 -6.58
N THR A 145 2.18 10.91 -5.99
CA THR A 145 3.27 10.06 -5.50
C THR A 145 2.98 9.60 -4.07
N ILE A 146 3.21 8.32 -3.81
CA ILE A 146 3.10 7.66 -2.51
C ILE A 146 4.51 7.31 -2.03
N LEU A 147 4.89 7.80 -0.84
CA LEU A 147 6.10 7.41 -0.15
C LEU A 147 5.74 6.41 0.96
N GLY A 148 6.24 5.20 0.85
CA GLY A 148 6.09 4.18 1.88
C GLY A 148 6.97 4.48 3.10
N HIS A 149 6.48 4.16 4.29
CA HIS A 149 7.15 4.21 5.59
C HIS A 149 7.51 5.61 6.12
N CYS A 150 8.42 6.34 5.51
CA CYS A 150 8.90 7.67 5.94
C CYS A 150 9.28 7.73 7.43
N ILE A 151 9.96 6.69 7.96
CA ILE A 151 10.28 6.56 9.39
C ILE A 151 11.37 7.58 9.80
N HIS A 152 12.44 7.65 9.00
CA HIS A 152 13.63 8.45 9.31
C HIS A 152 13.71 9.77 8.55
N VAL A 153 12.55 10.30 8.13
CA VAL A 153 12.46 11.66 7.54
C VAL A 153 12.70 12.74 8.60
N ASN A 154 13.42 13.79 8.24
CA ASN A 154 13.60 14.96 9.10
C ASN A 154 12.58 16.07 8.81
N THR A 155 12.63 17.14 9.60
CA THR A 155 11.71 18.27 9.47
C THR A 155 11.75 18.92 8.09
N ALA A 156 12.93 19.10 7.49
CA ALA A 156 13.08 19.71 6.17
C ALA A 156 12.44 18.81 5.09
N GLU A 157 12.64 17.49 5.18
CA GLU A 157 12.00 16.53 4.27
C GLU A 157 10.48 16.51 4.43
N MET A 158 9.95 16.65 5.65
CA MET A 158 8.50 16.76 5.88
C MET A 158 7.91 18.02 5.23
N GLU A 159 8.64 19.14 5.25
CA GLU A 159 8.17 20.37 4.54
C GLU A 159 8.17 20.16 3.01
N ILE A 160 9.19 19.52 2.44
CA ILE A 160 9.23 19.16 1.01
C ILE A 160 8.02 18.26 0.64
N ILE A 161 7.74 17.23 1.42
CA ILE A 161 6.58 16.33 1.21
C ILE A 161 5.29 17.14 1.21
N LYS A 162 5.13 18.05 2.17
CA LYS A 162 3.96 18.92 2.27
C LYS A 162 3.83 19.85 1.05
N GLU A 163 4.90 20.56 0.69
CA GLU A 163 4.91 21.57 -0.39
C GLU A 163 4.63 20.95 -1.75
N THR A 164 5.11 19.74 -1.99
CA THR A 164 4.86 18.98 -3.23
C THR A 164 3.50 18.29 -3.27
N GLY A 165 2.77 18.26 -2.14
CA GLY A 165 1.51 17.53 -2.01
C GLY A 165 1.67 16.01 -2.08
N THR A 166 2.89 15.52 -1.90
CA THR A 166 3.21 14.09 -1.91
C THR A 166 2.55 13.38 -0.73
N MET A 167 2.07 12.16 -0.97
CA MET A 167 1.36 11.36 0.02
C MET A 167 2.33 10.42 0.75
N VAL A 168 2.03 10.13 2.01
CA VAL A 168 2.79 9.15 2.82
C VAL A 168 1.87 8.01 3.24
N VAL A 169 2.36 6.78 3.22
CA VAL A 169 1.66 5.60 3.75
C VAL A 169 2.49 4.96 4.85
N ASN A 170 1.91 4.91 6.05
CA ASN A 170 2.52 4.24 7.19
C ASN A 170 2.12 2.76 7.23
N ASN A 171 3.11 1.88 7.39
CA ASN A 171 2.94 0.43 7.50
C ASN A 171 3.35 -0.03 8.92
N PRO A 172 2.49 0.11 9.93
CA PRO A 172 2.92 0.03 11.33
C PRO A 172 3.46 -1.34 11.74
N GLU A 173 2.85 -2.43 11.28
CA GLU A 173 3.28 -3.79 11.61
C GLU A 173 4.59 -4.17 10.94
N SER A 174 4.73 -3.82 9.65
CA SER A 174 5.99 -4.02 8.93
C SER A 174 7.14 -3.25 9.58
N ASN A 175 6.91 -1.97 9.90
CA ASN A 175 7.92 -1.13 10.56
C ASN A 175 8.42 -1.74 11.88
N MET A 176 7.49 -2.25 12.70
CA MET A 176 7.81 -2.88 13.98
C MET A 176 8.40 -4.27 13.81
N GLY A 177 7.85 -5.09 12.90
CA GLY A 177 8.32 -6.44 12.63
C GLY A 177 9.74 -6.48 12.06
N ASN A 178 10.09 -5.51 11.22
CA ASN A 178 11.44 -5.33 10.69
C ASN A 178 12.39 -4.59 11.67
N ALA A 179 11.87 -4.17 12.83
CA ALA A 179 12.63 -3.45 13.86
C ALA A 179 13.33 -2.16 13.36
N ILE A 180 12.72 -1.46 12.41
CA ILE A 180 13.30 -0.29 11.74
C ILE A 180 12.86 1.05 12.33
N GLY A 181 11.90 1.05 13.25
CA GLY A 181 11.42 2.23 13.96
C GLY A 181 9.93 2.48 13.77
N ILE A 182 9.49 3.66 14.14
CA ILE A 182 8.08 4.07 14.11
C ILE A 182 7.96 5.37 13.29
N CYS A 183 7.08 5.36 12.28
CA CYS A 183 6.79 6.54 11.47
C CYS A 183 6.31 7.71 12.35
N PRO A 184 6.80 8.94 12.14
CA PRO A 184 6.42 10.11 12.94
C PRO A 184 5.03 10.65 12.55
N VAL A 185 4.00 9.80 12.65
CA VAL A 185 2.62 10.06 12.22
C VAL A 185 2.08 11.39 12.74
N LEU A 186 2.26 11.67 14.04
CA LEU A 186 1.75 12.90 14.66
C LEU A 186 2.37 14.17 14.04
N GLN A 187 3.66 14.10 13.69
CA GLN A 187 4.35 15.24 13.09
C GLN A 187 3.93 15.47 11.63
N LEU A 188 3.77 14.39 10.86
CA LEU A 188 3.30 14.43 9.47
C LEU A 188 1.85 14.92 9.40
N TYR A 189 0.98 14.36 10.25
CA TYR A 189 -0.44 14.72 10.32
C TYR A 189 -0.63 16.20 10.70
N LYS A 190 0.09 16.68 11.71
CA LYS A 190 0.04 18.10 12.14
C LYS A 190 0.42 19.08 11.02
N ARG A 191 1.25 18.66 10.08
CA ARG A 191 1.63 19.47 8.92
C ARG A 191 0.59 19.47 7.81
N GLY A 192 -0.44 18.65 7.92
CA GLY A 192 -1.49 18.52 6.91
C GLY A 192 -1.07 17.66 5.71
N ILE A 193 -0.02 16.83 5.85
CA ILE A 193 0.39 15.86 4.83
C ILE A 193 -0.71 14.80 4.73
N LEU A 194 -1.11 14.44 3.50
CA LEU A 194 -2.05 13.35 3.28
C LEU A 194 -1.37 12.03 3.62
N LEU A 195 -1.72 11.51 4.79
CA LEU A 195 -1.12 10.34 5.40
C LEU A 195 -2.13 9.21 5.45
N GLY A 196 -1.82 8.11 4.74
CA GLY A 196 -2.61 6.89 4.71
C GLY A 196 -2.00 5.78 5.58
N MET A 197 -2.69 4.64 5.61
CA MET A 197 -2.29 3.42 6.29
C MET A 197 -2.23 2.26 5.29
N GLY A 198 -1.13 1.53 5.33
CA GLY A 198 -0.92 0.29 4.60
C GLY A 198 -0.49 -0.83 5.54
N THR A 199 -0.28 -2.01 4.99
CA THR A 199 0.08 -3.22 5.73
C THR A 199 1.42 -3.79 5.31
N ASP A 200 1.95 -3.35 4.15
CA ASP A 200 3.08 -4.03 3.52
C ASP A 200 2.76 -5.54 3.33
N ALA A 201 3.73 -6.44 3.40
CA ALA A 201 3.49 -7.87 3.27
C ALA A 201 3.23 -8.58 4.61
N TYR A 202 2.87 -7.87 5.67
CA TYR A 202 2.69 -8.43 7.01
C TYR A 202 1.30 -8.99 7.28
N THR A 203 0.26 -8.29 6.86
CA THR A 203 -1.13 -8.68 7.09
C THR A 203 -2.04 -8.08 6.01
N ASN A 204 -3.26 -8.62 5.86
CA ASN A 204 -4.34 -7.95 5.12
C ASN A 204 -5.40 -7.38 6.08
N ASP A 205 -5.21 -7.50 7.40
CA ASP A 205 -6.14 -6.99 8.41
C ASP A 205 -5.84 -5.52 8.75
N MET A 206 -6.53 -4.61 8.07
CA MET A 206 -6.38 -3.17 8.26
C MET A 206 -6.81 -2.70 9.66
N LEU A 207 -7.70 -3.44 10.35
CA LEU A 207 -8.12 -3.11 11.72
C LEU A 207 -7.07 -3.53 12.76
N GLU A 208 -6.34 -4.61 12.50
CA GLU A 208 -5.15 -4.98 13.28
C GLU A 208 -4.08 -3.89 13.15
N SER A 209 -3.77 -3.48 11.93
CA SER A 209 -2.82 -2.38 11.64
C SER A 209 -3.24 -1.07 12.29
N LEU A 210 -4.55 -0.76 12.35
CA LEU A 210 -5.08 0.42 13.04
C LEU A 210 -4.73 0.42 14.54
N LYS A 211 -4.90 -0.72 15.21
CA LYS A 211 -4.56 -0.90 16.62
C LYS A 211 -3.05 -0.77 16.85
N VAL A 212 -2.24 -1.42 16.01
CA VAL A 212 -0.79 -1.35 16.08
C VAL A 212 -0.29 0.07 15.85
N ALA A 213 -0.86 0.80 14.89
CA ALA A 213 -0.55 2.20 14.64
C ALA A 213 -0.79 3.07 15.88
N LEU A 214 -1.93 2.93 16.55
CA LEU A 214 -2.22 3.70 17.77
C LEU A 214 -1.24 3.37 18.90
N CYS A 215 -1.03 2.07 19.16
CA CYS A 215 -0.13 1.64 20.25
C CYS A 215 1.31 2.09 20.01
N SER A 216 1.80 2.01 18.76
CA SER A 216 3.15 2.45 18.39
C SER A 216 3.34 3.96 18.59
N GLN A 217 2.38 4.79 18.18
CA GLN A 217 2.46 6.25 18.39
C GLN A 217 2.48 6.61 19.89
N ARG A 218 1.65 5.98 20.70
CA ARG A 218 1.63 6.20 22.15
C ARG A 218 2.94 5.77 22.82
N SER A 219 3.46 4.61 22.44
CA SER A 219 4.73 4.10 22.93
C SER A 219 5.89 5.02 22.58
N GLN A 220 6.00 5.42 21.32
CA GLN A 220 7.07 6.29 20.84
C GLN A 220 7.07 7.67 21.52
N ASN A 221 5.89 8.26 21.71
CA ASN A 221 5.76 9.60 22.28
C ASN A 221 5.66 9.60 23.80
N CYS A 222 5.57 8.44 24.45
CA CYS A 222 5.32 8.29 25.90
C CYS A 222 4.11 9.08 26.39
N LEU A 223 3.05 9.16 25.55
CA LEU A 223 1.81 9.91 25.82
C LEU A 223 0.59 9.02 25.56
N PRO A 224 -0.28 8.79 26.56
CA PRO A 224 -1.43 7.89 26.41
C PRO A 224 -2.60 8.49 25.64
N ASN A 225 -2.62 9.80 25.41
CA ASN A 225 -3.75 10.54 24.83
C ASN A 225 -3.51 11.04 23.40
N VAL A 226 -2.50 10.52 22.70
CA VAL A 226 -2.20 10.89 21.31
C VAL A 226 -2.56 9.79 20.32
N GLY A 227 -2.63 10.14 19.04
CA GLY A 227 -2.78 9.22 17.92
C GLY A 227 -4.20 8.79 17.61
N TRP A 228 -5.18 9.16 18.41
CA TRP A 228 -6.55 8.66 18.30
C TRP A 228 -7.23 9.05 16.98
N CYS A 229 -7.35 10.33 16.72
CA CYS A 229 -7.96 10.83 15.48
C CYS A 229 -7.04 10.59 14.27
N GLU A 230 -5.73 10.72 14.48
CA GLU A 230 -4.75 10.60 13.41
C GLU A 230 -4.79 9.22 12.75
N VAL A 231 -4.82 8.14 13.55
CA VAL A 231 -4.81 6.79 12.99
C VAL A 231 -6.15 6.40 12.37
N THR A 232 -7.29 6.83 12.95
CA THR A 232 -8.60 6.57 12.37
C THR A 232 -8.80 7.35 11.07
N ASP A 233 -8.34 8.59 11.01
CA ASP A 233 -8.37 9.39 9.77
C ASP A 233 -7.51 8.77 8.67
N MET A 234 -6.33 8.20 9.00
CA MET A 234 -5.48 7.52 8.02
C MET A 234 -6.24 6.39 7.32
N LEU A 235 -6.91 5.52 8.07
CA LEU A 235 -7.61 4.37 7.51
C LEU A 235 -8.94 4.74 6.86
N PHE A 236 -9.82 5.45 7.58
CA PHE A 236 -11.21 5.62 7.16
C PHE A 236 -11.49 6.83 6.29
N LYS A 237 -10.58 7.84 6.27
CA LYS A 237 -10.75 9.05 5.47
C LYS A 237 -9.66 9.22 4.42
N ASN A 238 -8.39 9.07 4.83
CA ASN A 238 -7.28 9.44 3.98
C ASN A 238 -6.97 8.36 2.93
N ASN A 239 -7.11 7.07 3.27
CA ASN A 239 -6.98 5.99 2.27
C ASN A 239 -7.98 6.17 1.12
N ALA A 240 -9.22 6.58 1.41
CA ALA A 240 -10.19 6.91 0.38
C ALA A 240 -9.73 8.09 -0.50
N LYS A 241 -9.21 9.18 0.10
CA LYS A 241 -8.67 10.33 -0.64
C LYS A 241 -7.45 9.95 -1.51
N ILE A 242 -6.62 9.03 -1.04
CA ILE A 242 -5.51 8.48 -1.83
C ILE A 242 -6.08 7.69 -3.01
N GLY A 243 -7.07 6.83 -2.78
CA GLY A 243 -7.77 6.08 -3.82
C GLY A 243 -8.38 6.99 -4.90
N GLU A 244 -9.04 8.07 -4.51
CA GLU A 244 -9.65 9.07 -5.41
C GLU A 244 -8.63 9.81 -6.31
N LYS A 245 -7.31 9.71 -6.06
CA LYS A 245 -6.28 10.20 -6.99
C LYS A 245 -6.11 9.33 -8.23
N TYR A 246 -6.54 8.07 -8.14
CA TYR A 246 -6.35 7.05 -9.16
C TYR A 246 -7.64 6.51 -9.75
N PHE A 247 -8.72 6.54 -8.99
CA PHE A 247 -10.02 6.01 -9.39
C PHE A 247 -11.05 7.12 -9.53
N PRO A 248 -12.01 7.00 -10.48
CA PRO A 248 -12.96 8.09 -10.78
C PRO A 248 -14.07 8.23 -9.73
N ASP A 249 -14.30 7.20 -8.93
CA ASP A 249 -15.41 7.15 -7.99
C ASP A 249 -15.10 7.88 -6.68
N THR A 250 -16.13 8.41 -6.02
CA THR A 250 -16.03 8.83 -4.62
C THR A 250 -15.97 7.58 -3.73
N LEU A 251 -14.93 7.48 -2.91
CA LEU A 251 -14.64 6.33 -2.05
C LEU A 251 -14.87 6.64 -0.57
N GLY A 252 -14.99 5.58 0.25
CA GLY A 252 -14.96 5.67 1.73
C GLY A 252 -16.16 6.34 2.38
N VAL A 253 -17.27 6.52 1.66
CA VAL A 253 -18.49 7.14 2.19
C VAL A 253 -19.74 6.43 1.70
N LEU A 254 -20.73 6.29 2.57
CA LEU A 254 -22.05 5.76 2.24
C LEU A 254 -22.99 6.91 1.85
N LYS A 255 -23.01 7.26 0.55
CA LYS A 255 -23.93 8.28 0.01
C LYS A 255 -24.32 7.94 -1.43
N PRO A 256 -25.48 8.42 -1.92
CA PRO A 256 -25.85 8.26 -3.32
C PRO A 256 -24.78 8.83 -4.26
N GLY A 257 -24.39 8.04 -5.27
CA GLY A 257 -23.38 8.41 -6.27
C GLY A 257 -21.92 8.09 -5.88
N ALA A 258 -21.65 7.59 -4.66
CA ALA A 258 -20.36 7.03 -4.29
C ALA A 258 -20.26 5.57 -4.72
N ALA A 259 -19.00 5.05 -4.81
CA ALA A 259 -18.80 3.62 -5.00
C ALA A 259 -19.44 2.82 -3.87
N ALA A 260 -20.15 1.75 -4.23
CA ALA A 260 -20.73 0.85 -3.24
C ALA A 260 -19.67 -0.14 -2.74
N ASP A 261 -18.67 0.38 -2.02
CA ASP A 261 -17.66 -0.39 -1.29
C ASP A 261 -18.10 -0.50 0.16
N ILE A 262 -18.61 -1.66 0.54
CA ILE A 262 -19.32 -1.86 1.82
C ILE A 262 -18.82 -3.15 2.47
N ILE A 263 -18.52 -3.07 3.76
CA ILE A 263 -18.25 -4.25 4.58
C ILE A 263 -19.28 -4.36 5.69
N VAL A 264 -19.64 -5.58 6.06
CA VAL A 264 -20.50 -5.88 7.20
C VAL A 264 -19.68 -6.66 8.21
N MET A 265 -19.59 -6.12 9.43
CA MET A 265 -18.83 -6.73 10.53
C MET A 265 -19.76 -7.47 11.48
N ASP A 266 -19.45 -8.72 11.79
CA ASP A 266 -20.12 -9.46 12.88
C ASP A 266 -19.50 -9.04 14.22
N TYR A 267 -19.97 -7.91 14.72
CA TYR A 267 -19.51 -7.32 15.97
C TYR A 267 -20.65 -7.05 16.94
N LYS A 268 -20.50 -7.55 18.14
CA LYS A 268 -21.46 -7.36 19.25
C LYS A 268 -20.80 -6.56 20.35
N PRO A 269 -21.09 -5.25 20.47
CA PRO A 269 -20.48 -4.39 21.47
C PRO A 269 -20.92 -4.77 22.89
N PHE A 270 -19.99 -4.72 23.84
CA PHE A 270 -20.28 -4.93 25.27
C PHE A 270 -20.70 -3.65 26.00
N THR A 271 -20.57 -2.49 25.33
CA THR A 271 -20.97 -1.17 25.83
C THR A 271 -21.93 -0.53 24.84
N PRO A 272 -22.68 0.52 25.21
CA PRO A 272 -23.46 1.29 24.24
C PRO A 272 -22.60 1.72 23.07
N PHE A 273 -23.13 1.58 21.86
CA PHE A 273 -22.43 1.89 20.61
C PHE A 273 -23.00 3.21 20.04
N SER A 274 -22.13 4.19 19.84
CA SER A 274 -22.50 5.52 19.35
C SER A 274 -21.39 6.10 18.45
N ASP A 275 -21.69 7.22 17.81
CA ASP A 275 -20.73 8.02 17.03
C ASP A 275 -19.60 8.61 17.89
N GLU A 276 -19.81 8.77 19.20
CA GLU A 276 -18.79 9.28 20.13
C GLU A 276 -17.73 8.23 20.50
N ASN A 277 -18.04 6.94 20.38
CA ASN A 277 -17.14 5.86 20.82
C ASN A 277 -16.82 4.80 19.75
N ILE A 278 -17.30 4.97 18.52
CA ILE A 278 -17.11 4.02 17.43
C ILE A 278 -15.62 3.75 17.15
N ASP A 279 -14.77 4.76 17.20
CA ASP A 279 -13.33 4.61 17.01
C ASP A 279 -12.72 3.62 18.00
N GLY A 280 -13.16 3.69 19.27
CA GLY A 280 -12.72 2.76 20.29
C GLY A 280 -13.14 1.32 20.03
N HIS A 281 -14.37 1.13 19.56
CA HIS A 281 -14.86 -0.19 19.15
C HIS A 281 -14.09 -0.73 17.94
N MET A 282 -13.81 0.11 16.95
CA MET A 282 -13.01 -0.30 15.78
C MET A 282 -11.58 -0.67 16.16
N ILE A 283 -10.92 0.13 17.00
CA ILE A 283 -9.52 -0.09 17.36
C ILE A 283 -9.33 -1.28 18.30
N PHE A 284 -10.22 -1.43 19.30
CA PHE A 284 -10.01 -2.40 20.38
C PHE A 284 -10.95 -3.60 20.35
N GLY A 285 -12.05 -3.50 19.61
CA GLY A 285 -13.10 -4.53 19.61
C GLY A 285 -13.23 -5.28 18.28
N MET A 286 -12.76 -4.72 17.17
CA MET A 286 -12.91 -5.31 15.83
C MET A 286 -11.58 -5.77 15.26
N THR A 287 -11.65 -6.82 14.43
CA THR A 287 -10.57 -7.29 13.57
C THR A 287 -11.16 -7.63 12.19
N GLY A 288 -10.34 -7.67 11.15
CA GLY A 288 -10.81 -8.05 9.81
C GLY A 288 -11.42 -9.45 9.75
N ARG A 289 -11.02 -10.35 10.65
CA ARG A 289 -11.60 -11.70 10.76
C ARG A 289 -13.10 -11.72 11.11
N GLN A 290 -13.63 -10.62 11.64
CA GLN A 290 -15.07 -10.46 11.90
C GLN A 290 -15.83 -9.90 10.69
N CYS A 291 -15.16 -9.61 9.58
CA CYS A 291 -15.83 -9.21 8.34
C CYS A 291 -16.68 -10.36 7.82
N GLN A 292 -17.99 -10.18 7.80
CA GLN A 292 -18.96 -11.18 7.35
C GLN A 292 -19.26 -11.05 5.85
N THR A 293 -19.33 -9.81 5.36
CA THR A 293 -19.69 -9.51 3.97
C THR A 293 -18.75 -8.44 3.42
N THR A 294 -18.28 -8.64 2.19
CA THR A 294 -17.45 -7.67 1.46
C THR A 294 -18.07 -7.40 0.09
N ILE A 295 -18.35 -6.13 -0.18
CA ILE A 295 -18.90 -5.63 -1.44
C ILE A 295 -17.91 -4.59 -1.99
N ALA A 296 -17.48 -4.76 -3.25
CA ALA A 296 -16.66 -3.77 -3.94
C ALA A 296 -17.36 -3.33 -5.24
N ALA A 297 -17.46 -2.02 -5.45
CA ALA A 297 -18.18 -1.41 -6.58
C ALA A 297 -19.56 -2.01 -6.84
N GLY A 298 -20.29 -2.34 -5.76
CA GLY A 298 -21.64 -2.93 -5.82
C GLY A 298 -21.68 -4.44 -6.10
N LYS A 299 -20.54 -5.09 -6.31
CA LYS A 299 -20.45 -6.55 -6.48
C LYS A 299 -20.16 -7.20 -5.13
N THR A 300 -21.00 -8.15 -4.72
CA THR A 300 -20.75 -8.95 -3.52
C THR A 300 -19.62 -9.94 -3.80
N LEU A 301 -18.51 -9.82 -3.08
CA LEU A 301 -17.33 -10.69 -3.21
C LEU A 301 -17.34 -11.80 -2.15
N MET A 302 -17.83 -11.49 -0.97
CA MET A 302 -18.00 -12.42 0.15
C MET A 302 -19.36 -12.17 0.83
N LEU A 303 -20.07 -13.21 1.15
CA LEU A 303 -21.35 -13.19 1.89
C LEU A 303 -21.31 -14.27 2.98
N ASP A 304 -21.62 -13.90 4.21
CA ASP A 304 -21.60 -14.81 5.36
C ASP A 304 -20.29 -15.62 5.48
N ARG A 305 -19.15 -14.92 5.26
CA ARG A 305 -17.79 -15.49 5.27
C ARG A 305 -17.47 -16.46 4.13
N GLN A 306 -18.37 -16.62 3.15
CA GLN A 306 -18.16 -17.46 1.98
C GLN A 306 -17.91 -16.60 0.74
N LEU A 307 -16.88 -16.93 -0.03
CA LEU A 307 -16.57 -16.24 -1.28
C LEU A 307 -17.65 -16.49 -2.33
N VAL A 308 -18.06 -15.44 -3.03
CA VAL A 308 -19.12 -15.54 -4.05
C VAL A 308 -18.50 -15.87 -5.40
N GLY A 309 -18.91 -17.01 -5.99
CA GLY A 309 -18.46 -17.43 -7.31
C GLY A 309 -17.03 -17.97 -7.37
N ILE A 310 -16.43 -18.29 -6.22
CA ILE A 310 -15.09 -18.85 -6.11
C ILE A 310 -15.17 -20.11 -5.25
N ASP A 311 -14.62 -21.20 -5.78
CA ASP A 311 -14.42 -22.43 -5.03
C ASP A 311 -13.14 -22.31 -4.18
N GLU A 312 -13.30 -21.89 -2.93
CA GLU A 312 -12.18 -21.64 -2.01
C GLU A 312 -11.35 -22.89 -1.74
N GLU A 313 -11.96 -24.09 -1.73
CA GLU A 313 -11.24 -25.34 -1.50
C GLU A 313 -10.34 -25.69 -2.69
N ALA A 314 -10.85 -25.53 -3.90
CA ALA A 314 -10.09 -25.75 -5.14
C ALA A 314 -8.94 -24.74 -5.27
N GLU A 315 -9.19 -23.45 -5.00
CA GLU A 315 -8.16 -22.40 -5.01
C GLU A 315 -7.06 -22.68 -3.97
N ASN A 316 -7.45 -23.03 -2.74
CA ASN A 316 -6.49 -23.36 -1.70
C ASN A 316 -5.65 -24.60 -2.04
N ALA A 317 -6.23 -25.62 -2.65
CA ALA A 317 -5.50 -26.80 -3.12
C ALA A 317 -4.44 -26.44 -4.17
N HIS A 318 -4.82 -25.61 -5.15
CA HIS A 318 -3.92 -25.11 -6.19
C HIS A 318 -2.78 -24.25 -5.60
N ILE A 319 -3.10 -23.33 -4.70
CA ILE A 319 -2.13 -22.47 -4.01
C ILE A 319 -1.13 -23.31 -3.21
N LEU A 320 -1.61 -24.31 -2.47
CA LEU A 320 -0.74 -25.23 -1.70
C LEU A 320 0.19 -26.05 -2.59
N GLU A 321 -0.27 -26.47 -3.76
CA GLU A 321 0.59 -27.17 -4.73
C GLU A 321 1.70 -26.27 -5.27
N ALA A 322 1.34 -25.05 -5.67
CA ALA A 322 2.31 -24.05 -6.14
C ALA A 322 3.32 -23.68 -5.03
N ALA A 323 2.85 -23.50 -3.79
CA ALA A 323 3.70 -23.21 -2.65
C ALA A 323 4.67 -24.37 -2.36
N LYS A 324 4.23 -25.61 -2.38
CA LYS A 324 5.10 -26.78 -2.19
C LYS A 324 6.22 -26.84 -3.22
N LYS A 325 5.93 -26.53 -4.49
CA LYS A 325 6.92 -26.46 -5.55
C LYS A 325 7.95 -25.36 -5.26
N LEU A 326 7.49 -24.15 -4.95
CA LEU A 326 8.34 -23.00 -4.62
C LEU A 326 9.26 -23.30 -3.41
N TRP A 327 8.69 -23.80 -2.31
CA TRP A 327 9.47 -24.17 -1.12
C TRP A 327 10.45 -25.31 -1.39
N GLY A 328 10.08 -26.27 -2.25
CA GLY A 328 11.00 -27.32 -2.70
C GLY A 328 12.21 -26.74 -3.42
N GLU A 329 12.02 -25.79 -4.33
CA GLU A 329 13.09 -25.11 -5.05
C GLU A 329 13.97 -24.25 -4.13
N LEU A 330 13.36 -23.50 -3.19
CA LEU A 330 14.08 -22.66 -2.22
C LEU A 330 14.96 -23.48 -1.28
N ASN A 331 14.46 -24.61 -0.78
CA ASN A 331 15.21 -25.48 0.14
C ASN A 331 16.42 -26.17 -0.52
N HIS A 332 16.50 -26.21 -1.84
CA HIS A 332 17.64 -26.74 -2.58
C HIS A 332 18.65 -25.67 -3.01
N ARG A 333 18.37 -24.37 -2.77
CA ARG A 333 19.34 -23.30 -3.04
C ARG A 333 20.40 -23.30 -1.95
N THR A 334 21.65 -23.49 -2.34
CA THR A 334 22.83 -23.20 -1.51
C THR A 334 23.16 -21.72 -1.69
N TYR A 335 23.11 -20.96 -0.59
CA TYR A 335 23.53 -19.56 -0.55
C TYR A 335 25.05 -19.48 -0.37
#